data_b3482e74a3c7edb7944c2056da5d7a56
#
_entry.id   b3482e74a3c7edb7944c2056da5d7a56
#
_cell.length_a   1.000
_cell.length_b   1.000
_cell.length_c   1.000
_cell.angle_alpha   90.00
_cell.angle_beta   90.00
_cell.angle_gamma   90.00
#
_symmetry.space_group_name_H-M   'P 1'
#
loop_
_entity.id
_entity.type
_entity.pdbx_description
1 polymer ?
#
loop_
_entity_poly.entity_id
_entity_poly.type
_entity_poly.pdbx_seq_one_letter_code
_entity_poly.pdbx_strand_id
1 'polypeptide(L)'
;VVPTVSPLAPVNIRATIVASDGRDLILDVRVSDITGAEWLALRLAYRETAPSDNLSDLSRIFHVVSNRMRDYWLSRTEVQRSSVISIADMLYARSLAPDVFSDYVDNTGPMLSLKRMPASNDPMLSRVKRIRNQEYLFCDAVDEQLGMLLERAGPTYYLWRQASIEQANWLDQYESMAASRSAGKGGGEFSRMQASYSAYRSYRIQEQALFELAEALDGESEPVVMTTEDAVITLEGTLDTQYATWRELLREIFLLEQGELQ
;
A
#
# COMPACT_ATOMS: atom_id res chain seq x y z
N VAL A 1 0.17 -0.39 -5.05
CA VAL A 1 -0.40 0.41 -3.94
C VAL A 1 -1.49 1.30 -4.52
N VAL A 2 -2.65 1.31 -3.94
CA VAL A 2 -3.75 2.19 -4.34
C VAL A 2 -4.09 3.13 -3.18
N PRO A 3 -4.44 4.40 -3.44
CA PRO A 3 -4.74 5.37 -2.39
C PRO A 3 -5.97 4.95 -1.57
N THR A 4 -6.98 4.44 -2.25
CA THR A 4 -8.22 3.96 -1.63
C THR A 4 -8.41 2.48 -1.93
N VAL A 5 -8.67 1.68 -0.88
CA VAL A 5 -8.94 0.25 -1.03
C VAL A 5 -10.16 0.05 -1.92
N SER A 6 -9.97 -0.58 -3.08
CA SER A 6 -11.08 -0.92 -3.96
C SER A 6 -11.97 -1.98 -3.29
N PRO A 7 -13.27 -1.69 -3.06
CA PRO A 7 -14.18 -2.66 -2.50
C PRO A 7 -14.44 -3.85 -3.44
N LEU A 8 -13.94 -3.78 -4.67
CA LEU A 8 -14.12 -4.79 -5.72
C LEU A 8 -12.86 -5.65 -5.93
N ALA A 9 -11.78 -5.40 -5.17
CA ALA A 9 -10.58 -6.22 -5.23
C ALA A 9 -10.83 -7.60 -4.59
N PRO A 10 -10.33 -8.70 -5.20
CA PRO A 10 -10.49 -10.05 -4.65
C PRO A 10 -9.94 -10.19 -3.23
N VAL A 11 -8.82 -9.53 -2.96
CA VAL A 11 -8.13 -9.51 -1.66
C VAL A 11 -7.74 -8.08 -1.32
N ASN A 12 -8.02 -7.69 -0.10
CA ASN A 12 -7.69 -6.38 0.45
C ASN A 12 -6.66 -6.54 1.57
N ILE A 13 -5.56 -5.80 1.45
CA ILE A 13 -4.53 -5.69 2.47
C ILE A 13 -4.60 -4.27 3.01
N ARG A 14 -4.81 -4.14 4.31
CA ARG A 14 -4.76 -2.85 5.01
C ARG A 14 -3.64 -2.90 6.03
N ALA A 15 -2.70 -1.98 5.91
CA ALA A 15 -1.64 -1.80 6.88
C ALA A 15 -1.75 -0.41 7.50
N THR A 16 -1.69 -0.34 8.83
CA THR A 16 -1.66 0.91 9.59
C THR A 16 -0.31 1.02 10.29
N ILE A 17 0.40 2.10 10.05
CA ILE A 17 1.63 2.41 10.76
C ILE A 17 1.26 2.89 12.17
N VAL A 18 1.64 2.10 13.18
CA VAL A 18 1.39 2.42 14.60
C VAL A 18 2.54 3.26 15.15
N ALA A 19 3.76 2.94 14.73
CA ALA A 19 4.96 3.70 15.07
C ALA A 19 6.00 3.55 13.95
N SER A 20 6.69 4.65 13.65
CA SER A 20 7.83 4.68 12.74
C SER A 20 8.73 5.84 13.13
N ASP A 21 9.92 5.54 13.66
CA ASP A 21 10.89 6.55 14.14
C ASP A 21 12.27 6.41 13.46
N GLY A 22 12.35 5.66 12.37
CA GLY A 22 13.58 5.36 11.65
C GLY A 22 14.33 4.14 12.16
N ARG A 23 14.15 3.74 13.45
CA ARG A 23 14.69 2.53 14.05
C ARG A 23 13.61 1.47 14.22
N ASP A 24 12.48 1.85 14.80
CA ASP A 24 11.35 0.97 15.06
C ASP A 24 10.26 1.18 14.02
N LEU A 25 9.71 0.09 13.51
CA LEU A 25 8.54 0.09 12.67
C LEU A 25 7.51 -0.89 13.25
N ILE A 26 6.33 -0.38 13.60
CA ILE A 26 5.21 -1.19 14.08
C ILE A 26 4.05 -1.03 13.12
N LEU A 27 3.59 -2.14 12.56
CA LEU A 27 2.47 -2.20 11.62
C LEU A 27 1.36 -3.07 12.16
N ASP A 28 0.13 -2.58 12.10
CA ASP A 28 -1.07 -3.40 12.21
C ASP A 28 -1.55 -3.76 10.80
N VAL A 29 -1.49 -5.04 10.45
CA VAL A 29 -1.85 -5.56 9.13
C VAL A 29 -3.09 -6.41 9.23
N ARG A 30 -4.09 -6.11 8.40
CA ARG A 30 -5.30 -6.93 8.19
C ARG A 30 -5.41 -7.30 6.74
N VAL A 31 -5.74 -8.55 6.50
CA VAL A 31 -6.03 -9.07 5.16
C VAL A 31 -7.39 -9.72 5.18
N SER A 32 -8.23 -9.33 4.23
CA SER A 32 -9.54 -9.91 4.03
C SER A 32 -9.80 -10.11 2.54
N ASP A 33 -10.65 -11.07 2.20
CA ASP A 33 -11.11 -11.22 0.82
C ASP A 33 -12.46 -10.54 0.59
N ILE A 34 -12.86 -10.54 -0.66
CA ILE A 34 -14.11 -9.92 -1.13
C ILE A 34 -15.36 -10.58 -0.52
N THR A 35 -15.28 -11.81 -0.02
CA THR A 35 -16.41 -12.47 0.64
C THR A 35 -16.66 -11.92 2.04
N GLY A 36 -15.71 -11.19 2.62
CA GLY A 36 -15.70 -10.71 3.99
C GLY A 36 -14.91 -11.63 4.95
N ALA A 37 -14.29 -12.71 4.45
CA ALA A 37 -13.44 -13.56 5.28
C ALA A 37 -12.14 -12.86 5.63
N GLU A 38 -11.83 -12.78 6.93
CA GLU A 38 -10.53 -12.32 7.40
C GLU A 38 -9.51 -13.46 7.27
N TRP A 39 -8.41 -13.19 6.55
CA TRP A 39 -7.32 -14.14 6.37
C TRP A 39 -6.30 -14.06 7.49
N LEU A 40 -6.01 -12.83 7.92
CA LEU A 40 -5.09 -12.58 9.01
C LEU A 40 -5.29 -11.17 9.59
N ALA A 41 -5.01 -11.05 10.88
CA ALA A 41 -4.84 -9.80 11.59
C ALA A 41 -3.58 -9.93 12.44
N LEU A 42 -2.56 -9.13 12.15
CA LEU A 42 -1.23 -9.24 12.75
C LEU A 42 -0.73 -7.87 13.19
N ARG A 43 -0.11 -7.82 14.38
CA ARG A 43 0.80 -6.72 14.72
C ARG A 43 2.22 -7.20 14.47
N LEU A 44 2.92 -6.49 13.62
CA LEU A 44 4.32 -6.74 13.28
C LEU A 44 5.16 -5.62 13.85
N ALA A 45 6.23 -6.00 14.54
CA ALA A 45 7.21 -5.06 15.06
C ALA A 45 8.58 -5.42 14.48
N TYR A 46 9.26 -4.42 13.98
CA TYR A 46 10.63 -4.52 13.49
C TYR A 46 11.46 -3.47 14.20
N ARG A 47 12.64 -3.88 14.69
CA ARG A 47 13.64 -2.96 15.26
C ARG A 47 14.96 -3.18 14.56
N GLU A 48 15.52 -2.10 14.08
CA GLU A 48 16.86 -2.11 13.55
C GLU A 48 17.87 -1.81 14.67
N THR A 49 18.88 -2.65 14.76
CA THR A 49 19.92 -2.53 15.82
C THR A 49 21.23 -1.95 15.29
N ALA A 50 21.42 -1.95 13.97
CA ALA A 50 22.60 -1.38 13.32
C ALA A 50 22.20 -0.70 12.01
N PRO A 51 22.83 0.42 11.63
CA PRO A 51 22.59 1.04 10.34
C PRO A 51 22.84 0.03 9.21
N SER A 52 21.86 -0.14 8.34
CA SER A 52 21.95 -1.00 7.17
C SER A 52 21.73 -0.16 5.92
N ASP A 53 22.60 -0.30 4.94
CA ASP A 53 22.49 0.39 3.64
C ASP A 53 21.37 -0.21 2.77
N ASN A 54 20.60 -1.16 3.33
CA ASN A 54 19.69 -1.96 2.54
C ASN A 54 18.28 -1.97 3.12
N LEU A 55 17.29 -1.56 2.31
CA LEU A 55 15.86 -1.73 2.62
C LEU A 55 15.44 -3.21 2.75
N SER A 56 16.34 -4.15 2.41
CA SER A 56 16.06 -5.58 2.45
C SER A 56 15.63 -6.06 3.85
N ASP A 57 16.09 -5.40 4.90
CA ASP A 57 15.72 -5.78 6.27
C ASP A 57 14.27 -5.42 6.60
N LEU A 58 13.75 -4.31 6.08
CA LEU A 58 12.32 -3.97 6.15
C LEU A 58 11.47 -4.95 5.33
N SER A 59 12.02 -5.50 4.25
CA SER A 59 11.30 -6.46 3.41
C SER A 59 10.91 -7.74 4.16
N ARG A 60 11.61 -8.07 5.25
CA ARG A 60 11.27 -9.24 6.10
C ARG A 60 9.85 -9.16 6.66
N ILE A 61 9.38 -7.96 7.03
CA ILE A 61 7.99 -7.76 7.50
C ILE A 61 7.01 -8.17 6.40
N PHE A 62 7.26 -7.69 5.18
CA PHE A 62 6.40 -8.00 4.03
C PHE A 62 6.47 -9.48 3.65
N HIS A 63 7.63 -10.12 3.77
CA HIS A 63 7.76 -11.57 3.56
C HIS A 63 6.94 -12.37 4.57
N VAL A 64 6.86 -11.95 5.84
CA VAL A 64 6.01 -12.62 6.84
C VAL A 64 4.54 -12.54 6.43
N VAL A 65 4.07 -11.35 6.02
CA VAL A 65 2.69 -11.17 5.53
C VAL A 65 2.44 -12.03 4.30
N SER A 66 3.29 -11.93 3.28
CA SER A 66 3.15 -12.67 2.02
C SER A 66 3.13 -14.19 2.23
N ASN A 67 4.02 -14.71 3.09
CA ASN A 67 4.06 -16.13 3.39
C ASN A 67 2.78 -16.58 4.10
N ARG A 68 2.28 -15.82 5.08
CA ARG A 68 1.04 -16.13 5.77
C ARG A 68 -0.18 -16.08 4.84
N MET A 69 -0.24 -15.09 3.96
CA MET A 69 -1.28 -15.00 2.94
C MET A 69 -1.25 -16.21 2.00
N ARG A 70 -0.04 -16.57 1.52
CA ARG A 70 0.14 -17.75 0.66
C ARG A 70 -0.30 -19.02 1.37
N ASP A 71 0.10 -19.23 2.63
CA ASP A 71 -0.24 -20.41 3.39
C ASP A 71 -1.76 -20.52 3.60
N TYR A 72 -2.43 -19.40 3.91
CA TYR A 72 -3.88 -19.34 4.00
C TYR A 72 -4.53 -19.66 2.66
N TRP A 73 -4.07 -19.06 1.55
CA TRP A 73 -4.60 -19.33 0.22
C TRP A 73 -4.46 -20.79 -0.19
N LEU A 74 -3.31 -21.40 0.08
CA LEU A 74 -3.05 -22.80 -0.22
C LEU A 74 -3.85 -23.77 0.67
N SER A 75 -4.23 -23.34 1.88
CA SER A 75 -5.10 -24.14 2.76
C SER A 75 -6.55 -24.21 2.27
N ARG A 76 -6.96 -23.31 1.37
CA ARG A 76 -8.31 -23.29 0.80
C ARG A 76 -8.45 -24.29 -0.34
N THR A 77 -9.65 -24.86 -0.46
CA THR A 77 -9.97 -25.71 -1.60
C THR A 77 -9.99 -24.90 -2.90
N GLU A 78 -9.83 -25.56 -4.03
CA GLU A 78 -9.89 -24.90 -5.34
C GLU A 78 -11.25 -24.20 -5.57
N VAL A 79 -12.34 -24.82 -5.11
CA VAL A 79 -13.68 -24.24 -5.17
C VAL A 79 -13.77 -22.94 -4.36
N GLN A 80 -13.19 -22.90 -3.17
CA GLN A 80 -13.18 -21.68 -2.35
C GLN A 80 -12.34 -20.59 -2.99
N ARG A 81 -11.18 -20.92 -3.55
CA ARG A 81 -10.32 -19.97 -4.24
C ARG A 81 -10.99 -19.39 -5.50
N SER A 82 -11.57 -20.23 -6.32
CA SER A 82 -12.29 -19.79 -7.52
C SER A 82 -13.52 -18.94 -7.18
N SER A 83 -14.19 -19.25 -6.07
CA SER A 83 -15.34 -18.47 -5.59
C SER A 83 -14.97 -17.04 -5.26
N VAL A 84 -13.85 -16.80 -4.57
CA VAL A 84 -13.36 -15.43 -4.25
C VAL A 84 -13.16 -14.61 -5.52
N ILE A 85 -12.50 -15.20 -6.53
CA ILE A 85 -12.24 -14.54 -7.82
C ILE A 85 -13.56 -14.26 -8.55
N SER A 86 -14.43 -15.25 -8.62
CA SER A 86 -15.72 -15.13 -9.31
C SER A 86 -16.65 -14.10 -8.67
N ILE A 87 -16.67 -14.02 -7.34
CA ILE A 87 -17.45 -13.00 -6.63
C ILE A 87 -16.91 -11.60 -6.95
N ALA A 88 -15.59 -11.43 -6.95
CA ALA A 88 -14.97 -10.17 -7.31
C ALA A 88 -15.31 -9.76 -8.76
N ASP A 89 -15.25 -10.70 -9.70
CA ASP A 89 -15.63 -10.46 -11.09
C ASP A 89 -17.11 -10.05 -11.23
N MET A 90 -18.00 -10.72 -10.50
CA MET A 90 -19.44 -10.42 -10.56
C MET A 90 -19.78 -9.09 -9.86
N LEU A 91 -19.10 -8.73 -8.78
CA LEU A 91 -19.30 -7.42 -8.14
C LEU A 91 -18.78 -6.30 -9.03
N TYR A 92 -17.65 -6.51 -9.70
CA TYR A 92 -17.15 -5.56 -10.68
C TYR A 92 -18.11 -5.42 -11.86
N ALA A 93 -18.58 -6.53 -12.42
CA ALA A 93 -19.59 -6.55 -13.47
C ALA A 93 -20.87 -5.81 -13.05
N ARG A 94 -21.34 -6.03 -11.82
CA ARG A 94 -22.51 -5.33 -11.25
C ARG A 94 -22.25 -3.83 -11.12
N SER A 95 -21.04 -3.38 -10.84
CA SER A 95 -20.73 -1.94 -10.76
C SER A 95 -20.81 -1.24 -12.12
N LEU A 96 -20.58 -1.96 -13.21
CA LEU A 96 -20.67 -1.45 -14.58
C LEU A 96 -22.08 -1.60 -15.16
N ALA A 97 -22.71 -2.76 -14.99
CA ALA A 97 -24.04 -3.09 -15.51
C ALA A 97 -24.92 -3.73 -14.41
N PRO A 98 -25.46 -2.92 -13.49
CA PRO A 98 -26.25 -3.44 -12.37
C PRO A 98 -27.51 -4.19 -12.81
N ASP A 99 -28.16 -3.77 -13.88
CA ASP A 99 -29.39 -4.40 -14.40
C ASP A 99 -29.15 -5.82 -14.90
N VAL A 100 -27.93 -6.11 -15.37
CA VAL A 100 -27.55 -7.43 -15.89
C VAL A 100 -27.02 -8.34 -14.78
N PHE A 101 -26.20 -7.78 -13.86
CA PHE A 101 -25.41 -8.59 -12.92
C PHE A 101 -25.87 -8.52 -11.46
N SER A 102 -27.02 -7.90 -11.12
CA SER A 102 -27.51 -7.78 -9.74
C SER A 102 -27.75 -9.12 -9.05
N ASP A 103 -28.19 -10.14 -9.78
CA ASP A 103 -28.63 -11.42 -9.22
C ASP A 103 -27.54 -12.51 -9.16
N TYR A 104 -26.28 -12.19 -9.46
CA TYR A 104 -25.21 -13.18 -9.49
C TYR A 104 -24.54 -13.40 -8.13
N VAL A 105 -24.61 -12.40 -7.24
CA VAL A 105 -24.02 -12.46 -5.89
C VAL A 105 -25.11 -12.30 -4.84
N ASP A 106 -25.06 -13.15 -3.82
CA ASP A 106 -25.92 -13.08 -2.64
C ASP A 106 -25.21 -12.32 -1.52
N ASN A 107 -25.88 -11.32 -0.97
CA ASN A 107 -25.43 -10.51 0.15
C ASN A 107 -26.39 -10.59 1.36
N THR A 108 -27.27 -11.58 1.41
CA THR A 108 -28.23 -11.74 2.50
C THR A 108 -27.61 -12.39 3.74
N GLY A 109 -26.48 -13.07 3.58
CA GLY A 109 -25.71 -13.72 4.66
C GLY A 109 -24.60 -12.83 5.23
N PRO A 110 -23.88 -13.31 6.25
CA PRO A 110 -22.75 -12.60 6.83
C PRO A 110 -21.54 -12.52 5.90
N MET A 111 -21.48 -13.35 4.88
CA MET A 111 -20.45 -13.38 3.85
C MET A 111 -21.11 -13.39 2.47
N LEU A 112 -20.43 -12.73 1.52
CA LEU A 112 -20.88 -12.78 0.13
C LEU A 112 -20.72 -14.18 -0.44
N SER A 113 -21.71 -14.61 -1.20
CA SER A 113 -21.70 -15.90 -1.88
C SER A 113 -22.18 -15.78 -3.33
N LEU A 114 -21.70 -16.70 -4.16
CA LEU A 114 -22.07 -16.74 -5.56
C LEU A 114 -23.39 -17.50 -5.72
N LYS A 115 -24.41 -16.86 -6.30
CA LYS A 115 -25.67 -17.53 -6.65
C LYS A 115 -25.57 -18.32 -7.94
N ARG A 116 -24.96 -17.71 -8.95
CA ARG A 116 -24.79 -18.29 -10.28
C ARG A 116 -23.64 -17.62 -11.02
N MET A 117 -23.16 -18.25 -12.08
CA MET A 117 -22.22 -17.66 -13.02
C MET A 117 -22.91 -17.43 -14.37
N PRO A 118 -22.53 -16.37 -15.11
CA PRO A 118 -22.90 -16.22 -16.51
C PRO A 118 -22.31 -17.35 -17.36
N ALA A 119 -22.81 -17.51 -18.59
CA ALA A 119 -22.21 -18.45 -19.53
C ALA A 119 -20.73 -18.10 -19.78
N SER A 120 -19.89 -19.12 -19.98
CA SER A 120 -18.43 -18.94 -20.15
C SER A 120 -18.07 -18.06 -21.37
N ASN A 121 -18.96 -18.01 -22.37
CA ASN A 121 -18.83 -17.22 -23.60
C ASN A 121 -19.77 -16.00 -23.61
N ASP A 122 -20.23 -15.52 -22.46
CA ASP A 122 -21.07 -14.34 -22.36
C ASP A 122 -20.29 -13.10 -22.87
N PRO A 123 -20.80 -12.43 -23.93
CA PRO A 123 -20.12 -11.27 -24.53
C PRO A 123 -20.00 -10.11 -23.52
N MET A 124 -21.03 -9.93 -22.67
CA MET A 124 -21.03 -8.87 -21.66
C MET A 124 -19.93 -9.09 -20.61
N LEU A 125 -19.79 -10.34 -20.14
CA LEU A 125 -18.71 -10.69 -19.21
C LEU A 125 -17.32 -10.49 -19.84
N SER A 126 -17.17 -10.79 -21.12
CA SER A 126 -15.93 -10.58 -21.84
C SER A 126 -15.58 -9.10 -21.94
N ARG A 127 -16.56 -8.25 -22.16
CA ARG A 127 -16.41 -6.79 -22.14
C ARG A 127 -16.01 -6.27 -20.75
N VAL A 128 -16.72 -6.70 -19.71
CA VAL A 128 -16.40 -6.37 -18.31
C VAL A 128 -14.94 -6.73 -17.99
N LYS A 129 -14.48 -7.90 -18.39
CA LYS A 129 -13.09 -8.33 -18.17
C LYS A 129 -12.08 -7.45 -18.90
N ARG A 130 -12.38 -7.01 -20.11
CA ARG A 130 -11.51 -6.09 -20.86
C ARG A 130 -11.38 -4.75 -20.12
N ILE A 131 -12.49 -4.18 -19.66
CA ILE A 131 -12.50 -2.93 -18.89
C ILE A 131 -11.70 -3.09 -17.59
N ARG A 132 -11.89 -4.21 -16.88
CA ARG A 132 -11.13 -4.49 -15.65
C ARG A 132 -9.61 -4.60 -15.90
N ASN A 133 -9.22 -5.16 -17.03
CA ASN A 133 -7.80 -5.20 -17.40
C ASN A 133 -7.21 -3.80 -17.61
N GLN A 134 -7.98 -2.85 -18.14
CA GLN A 134 -7.56 -1.46 -18.25
C GLN A 134 -7.36 -0.80 -16.86
N GLU A 135 -8.19 -1.15 -15.87
CA GLU A 135 -7.99 -0.70 -14.49
C GLU A 135 -6.68 -1.25 -13.89
N TYR A 136 -6.32 -2.49 -14.18
CA TYR A 136 -5.05 -3.06 -13.74
C TYR A 136 -3.84 -2.36 -14.38
N LEU A 137 -3.91 -2.00 -15.66
CA LEU A 137 -2.84 -1.25 -16.32
C LEU A 137 -2.58 0.11 -15.66
N PHE A 138 -3.63 0.77 -15.15
CA PHE A 138 -3.45 1.97 -14.34
C PHE A 138 -2.67 1.67 -13.06
N CYS A 139 -3.02 0.60 -12.35
CA CYS A 139 -2.29 0.21 -11.14
C CYS A 139 -0.80 -0.07 -11.44
N ASP A 140 -0.50 -0.75 -12.55
CA ASP A 140 0.86 -1.04 -12.98
C ASP A 140 1.65 0.25 -13.29
N ALA A 141 1.03 1.22 -13.96
CA ALA A 141 1.64 2.52 -14.25
C ALA A 141 1.94 3.32 -12.96
N VAL A 142 1.04 3.27 -11.98
CA VAL A 142 1.26 3.89 -10.66
C VAL A 142 2.39 3.20 -9.90
N ASP A 143 2.45 1.88 -9.93
CA ASP A 143 3.52 1.13 -9.25
C ASP A 143 4.90 1.43 -9.87
N GLU A 144 4.98 1.64 -11.19
CA GLU A 144 6.20 2.09 -11.86
C GLU A 144 6.62 3.49 -11.40
N GLN A 145 5.69 4.44 -11.30
CA GLN A 145 5.97 5.79 -10.79
C GLN A 145 6.45 5.76 -9.32
N LEU A 146 5.81 4.94 -8.46
CA LEU A 146 6.26 4.76 -7.09
C LEU A 146 7.66 4.16 -7.02
N GLY A 147 8.01 3.26 -7.95
CA GLY A 147 9.37 2.72 -8.07
C GLY A 147 10.41 3.81 -8.37
N MET A 148 10.15 4.65 -9.37
CA MET A 148 11.03 5.79 -9.72
C MET A 148 11.16 6.79 -8.56
N LEU A 149 10.07 7.02 -7.83
CA LEU A 149 10.07 7.85 -6.65
C LEU A 149 10.96 7.27 -5.55
N LEU A 150 10.84 5.98 -5.28
CA LEU A 150 11.66 5.31 -4.28
C LEU A 150 13.16 5.39 -4.63
N GLU A 151 13.51 5.30 -5.91
CA GLU A 151 14.89 5.48 -6.36
C GLU A 151 15.40 6.91 -6.10
N ARG A 152 14.59 7.92 -6.33
CA ARG A 152 14.94 9.33 -6.07
C ARG A 152 15.01 9.65 -4.57
N ALA A 153 14.04 9.19 -3.81
CA ALA A 153 13.91 9.46 -2.38
C ALA A 153 14.84 8.58 -1.51
N GLY A 154 15.19 7.41 -2.00
CA GLY A 154 15.94 6.40 -1.27
C GLY A 154 17.20 6.91 -0.59
N PRO A 155 18.12 7.59 -1.28
CA PRO A 155 19.36 8.10 -0.67
C PRO A 155 19.12 9.03 0.51
N THR A 156 18.16 9.97 0.40
CA THR A 156 17.79 10.90 1.48
C THR A 156 17.15 10.18 2.66
N TYR A 157 16.27 9.22 2.37
CA TYR A 157 15.64 8.38 3.39
C TYR A 157 16.66 7.53 4.16
N TYR A 158 17.66 6.97 3.49
CA TYR A 158 18.73 6.22 4.15
C TYR A 158 19.56 7.06 5.10
N LEU A 159 19.94 8.28 4.68
CA LEU A 159 20.69 9.18 5.52
C LEU A 159 19.89 9.59 6.77
N TRP A 160 18.61 9.89 6.59
CA TRP A 160 17.73 10.17 7.73
C TRP A 160 17.62 8.97 8.67
N ARG A 161 17.43 7.78 8.13
CA ARG A 161 17.30 6.56 8.92
C ARG A 161 18.56 6.26 9.70
N GLN A 162 19.74 6.40 9.08
CA GLN A 162 21.01 6.25 9.75
C GLN A 162 21.15 7.26 10.91
N ALA A 163 20.86 8.53 10.67
CA ALA A 163 20.90 9.56 11.70
C ALA A 163 19.91 9.27 12.86
N SER A 164 18.73 8.75 12.55
CA SER A 164 17.72 8.37 13.56
C SER A 164 18.20 7.22 14.46
N ILE A 165 18.83 6.19 13.85
CA ILE A 165 19.40 5.05 14.58
C ILE A 165 20.56 5.50 15.47
N GLU A 166 21.46 6.32 14.94
CA GLU A 166 22.60 6.87 15.70
C GLU A 166 22.12 7.69 16.91
N GLN A 167 21.10 8.53 16.70
CA GLN A 167 20.52 9.34 17.79
C GLN A 167 19.87 8.47 18.84
N ALA A 168 19.09 7.46 18.45
CA ALA A 168 18.43 6.54 19.37
C ALA A 168 19.44 5.74 20.21
N ASN A 169 20.48 5.21 19.54
CA ASN A 169 21.57 4.49 20.22
C ASN A 169 22.31 5.38 21.21
N TRP A 170 22.51 6.65 20.85
CA TRP A 170 23.14 7.61 21.75
C TRP A 170 22.28 7.90 22.97
N LEU A 171 20.95 8.06 22.81
CA LEU A 171 20.00 8.24 23.92
C LEU A 171 19.99 7.03 24.86
N ASP A 172 19.94 5.81 24.32
CA ASP A 172 19.99 4.57 25.10
C ASP A 172 21.30 4.48 25.92
N GLN A 173 22.44 4.86 25.33
CA GLN A 173 23.72 4.91 26.04
C GLN A 173 23.73 5.99 27.13
N TYR A 174 23.17 7.17 26.85
CA TYR A 174 23.08 8.25 27.84
C TYR A 174 22.23 7.84 29.03
N GLU A 175 21.07 7.25 28.80
CA GLU A 175 20.19 6.76 29.87
C GLU A 175 20.87 5.67 30.72
N SER A 176 21.54 4.71 30.08
CA SER A 176 22.27 3.66 30.77
C SER A 176 23.41 4.20 31.63
N MET A 177 24.13 5.22 31.13
CA MET A 177 25.18 5.92 31.88
C MET A 177 24.61 6.80 33.01
N ALA A 178 23.46 7.44 32.79
CA ALA A 178 22.77 8.24 33.82
C ALA A 178 22.30 7.33 34.99
N ALA A 179 21.74 6.16 34.65
CA ALA A 179 21.34 5.16 35.62
C ALA A 179 22.53 4.60 36.41
N SER A 180 23.69 4.41 35.78
CA SER A 180 24.92 3.94 36.47
C SER A 180 25.64 5.05 37.26
N ARG A 181 25.37 6.32 36.97
CA ARG A 181 25.99 7.50 37.63
C ARG A 181 25.34 7.98 38.91
N SER A 182 24.17 7.51 39.23
CA SER A 182 23.64 7.66 40.59
C SER A 182 24.63 7.11 41.65
N ALA A 183 25.73 6.47 41.21
CA ALA A 183 26.77 5.85 42.04
C ALA A 183 28.19 6.51 41.95
N GLY A 184 28.46 7.58 41.16
CA GLY A 184 29.84 8.10 41.11
C GLY A 184 30.08 9.38 40.26
N LYS A 185 30.87 10.29 40.84
CA LYS A 185 31.28 11.57 40.26
C LYS A 185 32.25 11.46 39.09
N GLY A 186 32.09 12.33 38.04
CA GLY A 186 33.23 12.86 37.31
C GLY A 186 33.17 12.95 35.78
N GLY A 187 33.38 14.18 35.27
CA GLY A 187 34.14 14.55 34.08
C GLY A 187 33.62 14.16 32.69
N GLY A 188 33.28 15.16 31.91
CA GLY A 188 32.98 14.97 30.49
C GLY A 188 31.59 15.41 30.04
N GLU A 189 30.84 16.14 30.83
CA GLU A 189 29.48 16.60 30.49
C GLU A 189 29.44 17.48 29.25
N PHE A 190 30.43 18.35 29.08
CA PHE A 190 30.45 19.30 27.96
C PHE A 190 30.69 18.61 26.61
N SER A 191 31.66 17.71 26.50
CA SER A 191 31.90 16.97 25.23
C SER A 191 30.76 16.06 24.85
N ARG A 192 30.02 15.55 25.83
CA ARG A 192 28.82 14.72 25.58
C ARG A 192 27.64 15.55 25.16
N MET A 193 27.44 16.71 25.78
CA MET A 193 26.40 17.65 25.37
C MET A 193 26.65 18.18 23.95
N GLN A 194 27.92 18.40 23.58
CA GLN A 194 28.29 18.78 22.23
C GLN A 194 28.07 17.67 21.21
N ALA A 195 28.38 16.41 21.54
CA ALA A 195 28.13 15.26 20.69
C ALA A 195 26.62 15.03 20.48
N SER A 196 25.81 15.14 21.56
CA SER A 196 24.36 15.04 21.47
C SER A 196 23.74 16.15 20.65
N TYR A 197 24.25 17.36 20.78
CA TYR A 197 23.76 18.49 20.01
C TYR A 197 24.09 18.35 18.51
N SER A 198 25.27 17.83 18.18
CA SER A 198 25.65 17.60 16.78
C SER A 198 24.80 16.47 16.16
N ALA A 199 24.54 15.38 16.88
CA ALA A 199 23.68 14.30 16.44
C ALA A 199 22.23 14.79 16.25
N TYR A 200 21.69 15.54 17.22
CA TYR A 200 20.36 16.16 17.12
C TYR A 200 20.26 17.12 15.93
N ARG A 201 21.28 17.93 15.71
CA ARG A 201 21.30 18.87 14.57
C ARG A 201 21.32 18.13 13.23
N SER A 202 22.12 17.07 13.12
CA SER A 202 22.17 16.23 11.92
C SER A 202 20.81 15.58 11.65
N TYR A 203 20.19 15.01 12.68
CA TYR A 203 18.85 14.45 12.59
C TYR A 203 17.81 15.46 12.10
N ARG A 204 17.79 16.67 12.67
CA ARG A 204 16.83 17.72 12.26
C ARG A 204 17.02 18.19 10.82
N ILE A 205 18.26 18.24 10.32
CA ILE A 205 18.53 18.58 8.92
C ILE A 205 17.99 17.49 7.99
N GLN A 206 18.21 16.22 8.32
CA GLN A 206 17.71 15.09 7.52
C GLN A 206 16.18 14.98 7.59
N GLU A 207 15.60 15.20 8.77
CA GLU A 207 14.14 15.23 8.93
C GLU A 207 13.50 16.34 8.09
N GLN A 208 14.10 17.54 8.07
CA GLN A 208 13.61 18.63 7.25
C GLN A 208 13.72 18.31 5.75
N ALA A 209 14.83 17.74 5.30
CA ALA A 209 15.02 17.33 3.90
C ALA A 209 14.00 16.26 3.47
N LEU A 210 13.67 15.33 4.37
CA LEU A 210 12.60 14.35 4.13
C LEU A 210 11.22 14.98 4.09
N PHE A 211 10.96 15.94 4.97
CA PHE A 211 9.69 16.66 4.98
C PHE A 211 9.49 17.46 3.69
N GLU A 212 10.51 18.18 3.23
CA GLU A 212 10.48 18.92 1.96
C GLU A 212 10.27 17.97 0.78
N LEU A 213 10.88 16.77 0.81
CA LEU A 213 10.69 15.75 -0.20
C LEU A 213 9.27 15.16 -0.15
N ALA A 214 8.72 14.90 1.05
CA ALA A 214 7.38 14.41 1.23
C ALA A 214 6.32 15.43 0.79
N GLU A 215 6.55 16.74 1.08
CA GLU A 215 5.66 17.82 0.65
C GLU A 215 5.68 17.99 -0.88
N ALA A 216 6.86 17.86 -1.50
CA ALA A 216 6.98 17.87 -2.95
C ALA A 216 6.26 16.68 -3.61
N LEU A 217 6.12 15.58 -2.87
CA LEU A 217 5.42 14.38 -3.29
C LEU A 217 3.90 14.44 -3.11
N ASP A 218 3.45 15.07 -2.02
CA ASP A 218 2.03 15.19 -1.68
C ASP A 218 1.35 16.27 -2.54
N GLY A 219 2.13 17.17 -3.12
CA GLY A 219 1.63 18.31 -3.89
C GLY A 219 1.08 17.96 -5.27
N GLU A 220 1.71 17.06 -6.01
CA GLU A 220 1.26 16.58 -7.33
C GLU A 220 1.88 15.22 -7.63
N SER A 221 1.05 14.17 -7.71
CA SER A 221 1.51 12.94 -8.36
C SER A 221 1.83 13.26 -9.81
N GLU A 222 2.92 12.70 -10.34
CA GLU A 222 3.22 12.84 -11.77
C GLU A 222 2.02 12.37 -12.59
N PRO A 223 1.65 13.08 -13.69
CA PRO A 223 0.52 12.69 -14.52
C PRO A 223 0.70 11.27 -15.05
N VAL A 224 -0.33 10.44 -14.91
CA VAL A 224 -0.35 9.10 -15.50
C VAL A 224 -0.90 9.17 -16.91
N VAL A 225 -0.14 8.65 -17.88
CA VAL A 225 -0.57 8.58 -19.29
C VAL A 225 -1.11 7.18 -19.55
N MET A 226 -2.39 7.10 -19.86
CA MET A 226 -3.08 5.86 -20.21
C MET A 226 -3.39 5.82 -21.69
N THR A 227 -3.17 4.67 -22.32
CA THR A 227 -3.50 4.46 -23.74
C THR A 227 -4.66 3.48 -23.83
N THR A 228 -5.76 3.91 -24.43
CA THR A 228 -6.87 3.07 -24.85
C THR A 228 -6.78 2.77 -26.34
N GLU A 229 -7.68 1.95 -26.88
CA GLU A 229 -7.71 1.64 -28.33
C GLU A 229 -7.89 2.91 -29.19
N ASP A 230 -8.63 3.91 -28.67
CA ASP A 230 -9.04 5.09 -29.44
C ASP A 230 -8.38 6.41 -28.99
N ALA A 231 -7.72 6.44 -27.82
CA ALA A 231 -7.19 7.68 -27.26
C ALA A 231 -5.99 7.49 -26.33
N VAL A 232 -5.17 8.54 -26.26
CA VAL A 232 -4.15 8.71 -25.20
C VAL A 232 -4.69 9.74 -24.22
N ILE A 233 -4.81 9.36 -22.96
CA ILE A 233 -5.43 10.13 -21.89
C ILE A 233 -4.38 10.44 -20.85
N THR A 234 -4.22 11.72 -20.52
CA THR A 234 -3.36 12.15 -19.40
C THR A 234 -4.23 12.42 -18.18
N LEU A 235 -3.93 11.75 -17.08
CA LEU A 235 -4.62 11.88 -15.81
C LEU A 235 -3.78 12.77 -14.89
N GLU A 236 -4.36 13.86 -14.41
CA GLU A 236 -3.71 14.87 -13.59
C GLU A 236 -4.32 14.95 -12.19
N GLY A 237 -3.59 15.56 -11.26
CA GLY A 237 -4.02 15.76 -9.87
C GLY A 237 -3.47 14.70 -8.92
N THR A 238 -4.09 14.58 -7.75
CA THR A 238 -3.70 13.56 -6.78
C THR A 238 -3.97 12.15 -7.30
N LEU A 239 -3.26 11.16 -6.79
CA LEU A 239 -3.44 9.77 -7.19
C LEU A 239 -4.89 9.27 -7.01
N ASP A 240 -5.57 9.74 -5.94
CA ASP A 240 -7.00 9.47 -5.72
C ASP A 240 -7.88 10.06 -6.84
N THR A 241 -7.58 11.29 -7.24
CA THR A 241 -8.31 11.98 -8.32
C THR A 241 -8.07 11.29 -9.66
N GLN A 242 -6.82 10.95 -9.98
CA GLN A 242 -6.46 10.23 -11.20
C GLN A 242 -7.17 8.88 -11.29
N TYR A 243 -7.18 8.11 -10.19
CA TYR A 243 -7.86 6.81 -10.14
C TYR A 243 -9.38 6.95 -10.28
N ALA A 244 -9.99 7.92 -9.60
CA ALA A 244 -11.43 8.17 -9.71
C ALA A 244 -11.81 8.57 -11.13
N THR A 245 -11.06 9.48 -11.75
CA THR A 245 -11.27 9.92 -13.15
C THR A 245 -11.11 8.75 -14.11
N TRP A 246 -10.08 7.93 -13.93
CA TRP A 246 -9.88 6.75 -14.77
C TRP A 246 -11.05 5.76 -14.70
N ARG A 247 -11.55 5.48 -13.51
CA ARG A 247 -12.71 4.58 -13.35
C ARG A 247 -13.98 5.14 -13.97
N GLU A 248 -14.18 6.45 -13.92
CA GLU A 248 -15.32 7.08 -14.58
C GLU A 248 -15.23 6.97 -16.10
N LEU A 249 -14.06 7.26 -16.67
CA LEU A 249 -13.80 7.08 -18.11
C LEU A 249 -14.00 5.62 -18.56
N LEU A 250 -13.52 4.66 -17.79
CA LEU A 250 -13.74 3.23 -18.08
C LEU A 250 -15.22 2.87 -18.07
N ARG A 251 -16.00 3.46 -17.16
CA ARG A 251 -17.45 3.29 -17.14
C ARG A 251 -18.11 3.90 -18.36
N GLU A 252 -17.71 5.10 -18.76
CA GLU A 252 -18.22 5.74 -19.97
C GLU A 252 -17.90 4.91 -21.22
N ILE A 253 -16.67 4.42 -21.39
CA ILE A 253 -16.29 3.53 -22.48
C ILE A 253 -17.18 2.28 -22.49
N PHE A 254 -17.42 1.69 -21.33
CA PHE A 254 -18.29 0.52 -21.23
C PHE A 254 -19.74 0.82 -21.68
N LEU A 255 -20.30 1.96 -21.28
CA LEU A 255 -21.65 2.38 -21.67
C LEU A 255 -21.76 2.75 -23.16
N LEU A 256 -20.74 3.40 -23.70
CA LEU A 256 -20.67 3.71 -25.15
C LEU A 256 -20.68 2.43 -25.99
N GLU A 257 -19.94 1.41 -25.57
CA GLU A 257 -19.91 0.13 -26.24
C GLU A 257 -21.24 -0.64 -26.15
N GLN A 258 -22.09 -0.32 -25.18
CA GLN A 258 -23.46 -0.85 -25.09
C GLN A 258 -24.45 -0.11 -26.01
N GLY A 259 -24.08 1.07 -26.48
CA GLY A 259 -25.01 1.93 -27.24
C GLY A 259 -26.01 2.67 -26.35
N GLU A 260 -25.74 2.80 -25.06
CA GLU A 260 -26.62 3.48 -24.08
C GLU A 260 -26.36 4.98 -23.95
N LEU A 261 -25.23 5.47 -24.51
CA LEU A 261 -24.92 6.90 -24.59
C LEU A 261 -25.15 7.36 -26.06
N GLN A 262 -26.29 7.98 -26.33
CA GLN A 262 -26.54 8.77 -27.53
C GLN A 262 -26.54 10.25 -27.19
#